data_053bdca501730b9957a746d05f347cc0
#
_entry.id   053bdca501730b9957a746d05f347cc0
#
_cell.length_a   1.000
_cell.length_b   1.000
_cell.length_c   1.000
_cell.angle_alpha   90.00
_cell.angle_beta   90.00
_cell.angle_gamma   90.00
#
_symmetry.space_group_name_H-M   'P 1'
#
loop_
_entity.id
_entity.type
_entity.pdbx_description
1 polymer ?
#
loop_
_entity_poly.entity_id
_entity_poly.type
_entity_poly.pdbx_seq_one_letter_code
_entity_poly.pdbx_strand_id
1 'polypeptide(L)'
;MLEPKKKMYDKSGPRVAAALQKRNMEAYYCPTAAEAVEKVLELIPAGDVVSWGGVATVDELGIKGRLRSRNQPVIDRDTARTPEERTAMLHQALTCDTFLMSSNAISEDGQLVNIDGIGNRVAALCFGPKQVIVVAGMNKVAADLDGAVSRARHIAAPANAQRFDGKTPCAVNGQCGDCTSPDCICSQMVITRFCKPAGRIKVVLVGEELGL
;
A
#
# COMPACT_ATOMS: atom_id res chain seq x y z
N MET A 1 -3.54 9.30 -18.51
CA MET A 1 -2.05 9.53 -18.46
C MET A 1 -1.54 9.82 -19.86
N LEU A 2 -0.50 10.70 -20.02
CA LEU A 2 0.13 10.99 -21.33
C LEU A 2 0.92 9.77 -21.82
N GLU A 3 0.87 9.52 -23.14
CA GLU A 3 1.55 8.39 -23.76
C GLU A 3 3.08 8.31 -23.49
N PRO A 4 3.86 9.42 -23.54
CA PRO A 4 5.28 9.37 -23.20
C PRO A 4 5.53 8.89 -21.76
N LYS A 5 4.67 9.26 -20.81
CA LYS A 5 4.77 8.82 -19.41
C LYS A 5 4.46 7.33 -19.29
N LYS A 6 3.46 6.85 -20.03
CA LYS A 6 3.15 5.42 -20.10
C LYS A 6 4.35 4.62 -20.61
N LYS A 7 4.93 5.04 -21.73
CA LYS A 7 6.14 4.41 -22.30
C LYS A 7 7.33 4.40 -21.32
N MET A 8 7.47 5.46 -20.53
CA MET A 8 8.50 5.52 -19.46
C MET A 8 8.23 4.46 -18.40
N TYR A 9 6.98 4.33 -17.92
CA TYR A 9 6.60 3.34 -16.94
C TYR A 9 6.76 1.91 -17.44
N ASP A 10 6.41 1.64 -18.71
CA ASP A 10 6.58 0.31 -19.33
C ASP A 10 8.06 -0.11 -19.41
N LYS A 11 8.99 0.86 -19.44
CA LYS A 11 10.44 0.58 -19.39
C LYS A 11 10.99 0.48 -17.97
N SER A 12 10.53 1.34 -17.07
CA SER A 12 11.06 1.38 -15.70
C SER A 12 10.41 0.34 -14.78
N GLY A 13 9.11 0.05 -14.96
CA GLY A 13 8.37 -0.86 -14.09
C GLY A 13 9.00 -2.26 -13.97
N PRO A 14 9.36 -2.93 -15.07
CA PRO A 14 10.06 -4.23 -14.98
C PRO A 14 11.41 -4.15 -14.25
N ARG A 15 12.16 -3.03 -14.36
CA ARG A 15 13.42 -2.83 -13.63
C ARG A 15 13.19 -2.70 -12.13
N VAL A 16 12.16 -1.94 -11.72
CA VAL A 16 11.78 -1.80 -10.30
C VAL A 16 11.29 -3.14 -9.75
N ALA A 17 10.50 -3.89 -10.51
CA ALA A 17 10.08 -5.24 -10.10
C ALA A 17 11.30 -6.16 -9.89
N ALA A 18 12.28 -6.14 -10.79
CA ALA A 18 13.52 -6.91 -10.63
C ALA A 18 14.34 -6.45 -9.40
N ALA A 19 14.35 -5.15 -9.07
CA ALA A 19 15.00 -4.65 -7.86
C ALA A 19 14.31 -5.14 -6.57
N LEU A 20 12.98 -5.17 -6.53
CA LEU A 20 12.19 -5.73 -5.44
C LEU A 20 12.48 -7.24 -5.26
N GLN A 21 12.57 -7.98 -6.37
CA GLN A 21 12.90 -9.41 -6.34
C GLN A 21 14.28 -9.69 -5.75
N LYS A 22 15.29 -8.84 -6.03
CA LYS A 22 16.62 -8.91 -5.40
C LYS A 22 16.56 -8.71 -3.88
N ARG A 23 15.48 -8.14 -3.37
CA ARG A 23 15.22 -7.96 -1.94
C ARG A 23 14.28 -9.01 -1.35
N ASN A 24 14.23 -10.18 -1.98
CA ASN A 24 13.39 -11.34 -1.59
C ASN A 24 11.88 -11.08 -1.57
N MET A 25 11.39 -10.04 -2.21
CA MET A 25 9.96 -9.86 -2.47
C MET A 25 9.58 -10.59 -3.75
N GLU A 26 8.35 -11.09 -3.85
CA GLU A 26 7.80 -11.39 -5.16
C GLU A 26 7.33 -10.07 -5.77
N ALA A 27 7.66 -9.81 -7.04
CA ALA A 27 7.25 -8.55 -7.67
C ALA A 27 6.88 -8.75 -9.14
N TYR A 28 5.84 -8.03 -9.54
CA TYR A 28 5.23 -8.11 -10.85
C TYR A 28 5.00 -6.70 -11.38
N TYR A 29 5.17 -6.51 -12.68
CA TYR A 29 4.75 -5.30 -13.37
C TYR A 29 3.56 -5.62 -14.27
N CYS A 30 2.47 -4.91 -14.07
CA CYS A 30 1.25 -4.97 -14.87
C CYS A 30 1.09 -3.64 -15.61
N PRO A 31 1.17 -3.62 -16.95
CA PRO A 31 1.01 -2.41 -17.75
C PRO A 31 -0.29 -1.67 -17.49
N THR A 32 -1.38 -2.38 -17.16
CA THR A 32 -2.70 -1.80 -16.98
C THR A 32 -3.31 -2.15 -15.62
N ALA A 33 -4.25 -1.31 -15.16
CA ALA A 33 -5.07 -1.56 -13.98
C ALA A 33 -5.82 -2.89 -14.06
N ALA A 34 -6.36 -3.24 -15.23
CA ALA A 34 -7.08 -4.49 -15.44
C ALA A 34 -6.18 -5.72 -15.21
N GLU A 35 -4.98 -5.72 -15.79
CA GLU A 35 -3.99 -6.79 -15.58
C GLU A 35 -3.57 -6.90 -14.11
N ALA A 36 -3.41 -5.76 -13.44
CA ALA A 36 -3.06 -5.73 -12.02
C ALA A 36 -4.16 -6.34 -11.15
N VAL A 37 -5.43 -6.07 -11.43
CA VAL A 37 -6.56 -6.68 -10.71
C VAL A 37 -6.53 -8.19 -10.85
N GLU A 38 -6.40 -8.72 -12.07
CA GLU A 38 -6.34 -10.17 -12.30
C GLU A 38 -5.11 -10.79 -11.60
N LYS A 39 -3.95 -10.14 -11.65
CA LYS A 39 -2.75 -10.60 -10.94
C LYS A 39 -2.96 -10.64 -9.42
N VAL A 40 -3.55 -9.61 -8.82
CA VAL A 40 -3.85 -9.61 -7.37
C VAL A 40 -4.80 -10.76 -7.02
N LEU A 41 -5.86 -10.98 -7.82
CA LEU A 41 -6.81 -12.06 -7.58
C LEU A 41 -6.20 -13.46 -7.74
N GLU A 42 -5.26 -13.62 -8.68
CA GLU A 42 -4.46 -14.85 -8.86
C GLU A 42 -3.58 -15.15 -7.64
N LEU A 43 -2.99 -14.13 -7.04
CA LEU A 43 -2.10 -14.26 -5.88
C LEU A 43 -2.83 -14.58 -4.57
N ILE A 44 -4.16 -14.48 -4.54
CA ILE A 44 -4.97 -14.75 -3.35
C ILE A 44 -5.65 -16.12 -3.49
N PRO A 45 -5.23 -17.15 -2.73
CA PRO A 45 -5.91 -18.43 -2.69
C PRO A 45 -7.40 -18.30 -2.31
N ALA A 46 -8.25 -19.13 -2.90
CA ALA A 46 -9.71 -19.05 -2.72
C ALA A 46 -10.16 -19.25 -1.25
N GLY A 47 -9.40 -19.99 -0.44
CA GLY A 47 -9.71 -20.25 0.97
C GLY A 47 -9.12 -19.23 1.96
N ASP A 48 -8.30 -18.30 1.48
CA ASP A 48 -7.65 -17.32 2.36
C ASP A 48 -8.66 -16.35 3.00
N VAL A 49 -8.46 -16.07 4.27
CA VAL A 49 -9.08 -14.92 4.93
C VAL A 49 -8.31 -13.66 4.54
N VAL A 50 -8.97 -12.73 3.86
CA VAL A 50 -8.36 -11.50 3.35
C VAL A 50 -8.73 -10.31 4.24
N SER A 51 -7.77 -9.43 4.51
CA SER A 51 -8.03 -8.13 5.12
C SER A 51 -7.24 -7.03 4.41
N TRP A 52 -7.47 -5.77 4.80
CA TRP A 52 -6.80 -4.63 4.17
C TRP A 52 -6.61 -3.44 5.12
N GLY A 53 -5.61 -2.62 4.79
CA GLY A 53 -5.43 -1.31 5.37
C GLY A 53 -6.38 -0.26 4.79
N GLY A 54 -6.24 1.01 5.18
CA GLY A 54 -6.84 2.13 4.46
C GLY A 54 -6.10 2.34 3.14
N VAL A 55 -6.61 1.80 2.03
CA VAL A 55 -5.85 1.68 0.79
C VAL A 55 -6.66 2.17 -0.42
N ALA A 56 -6.55 3.49 -0.71
CA ALA A 56 -7.23 4.10 -1.85
C ALA A 56 -6.94 3.37 -3.18
N THR A 57 -5.72 2.90 -3.41
CA THR A 57 -5.35 2.16 -4.63
C THR A 57 -6.20 0.89 -4.83
N VAL A 58 -6.44 0.11 -3.77
CA VAL A 58 -7.27 -1.13 -3.84
C VAL A 58 -8.74 -0.79 -4.06
N ASP A 59 -9.19 0.34 -3.48
CA ASP A 59 -10.56 0.85 -3.67
C ASP A 59 -10.76 1.32 -5.11
N GLU A 60 -9.84 2.10 -5.64
CA GLU A 60 -9.84 2.63 -7.02
C GLU A 60 -9.85 1.49 -8.07
N LEU A 61 -9.11 0.43 -7.82
CA LEU A 61 -9.08 -0.77 -8.66
C LEU A 61 -10.30 -1.70 -8.50
N GLY A 62 -11.18 -1.43 -7.56
CA GLY A 62 -12.37 -2.25 -7.32
C GLY A 62 -12.09 -3.67 -6.80
N ILE A 63 -10.88 -3.94 -6.29
CA ILE A 63 -10.46 -5.28 -5.85
C ILE A 63 -11.35 -5.82 -4.73
N LYS A 64 -11.76 -4.98 -3.78
CA LYS A 64 -12.69 -5.38 -2.70
C LYS A 64 -14.01 -5.94 -3.24
N GLY A 65 -14.56 -5.31 -4.28
CA GLY A 65 -15.78 -5.77 -4.95
C GLY A 65 -15.59 -7.14 -5.61
N ARG A 66 -14.46 -7.33 -6.29
CA ARG A 66 -14.12 -8.61 -6.93
C ARG A 66 -13.94 -9.73 -5.89
N LEU A 67 -13.35 -9.47 -4.72
CA LEU A 67 -13.24 -10.43 -3.63
C LEU A 67 -14.63 -10.84 -3.09
N ARG A 68 -15.52 -9.87 -2.87
CA ARG A 68 -16.89 -10.18 -2.44
C ARG A 68 -17.65 -11.00 -3.49
N SER A 69 -17.51 -10.67 -4.78
CA SER A 69 -18.18 -11.40 -5.88
C SER A 69 -17.74 -12.85 -6.00
N ARG A 70 -16.54 -13.21 -5.57
CA ARG A 70 -16.06 -14.59 -5.54
C ARG A 70 -16.25 -15.29 -4.18
N ASN A 71 -17.05 -14.69 -3.28
CA ASN A 71 -17.30 -15.17 -1.92
C ASN A 71 -16.01 -15.40 -1.09
N GLN A 72 -15.00 -14.56 -1.26
CA GLN A 72 -13.77 -14.63 -0.48
C GLN A 72 -14.06 -14.32 0.99
N PRO A 73 -13.60 -15.12 1.96
CA PRO A 73 -13.66 -14.75 3.37
C PRO A 73 -12.90 -13.44 3.63
N VAL A 74 -13.55 -12.46 4.27
CA VAL A 74 -12.92 -11.15 4.51
C VAL A 74 -13.11 -10.66 5.94
N ILE A 75 -12.11 -9.99 6.50
CA ILE A 75 -12.20 -9.15 7.69
C ILE A 75 -12.22 -7.71 7.20
N ASP A 76 -13.43 -7.15 7.09
CA ASP A 76 -13.64 -5.79 6.57
C ASP A 76 -13.91 -4.81 7.71
N ARG A 77 -12.87 -4.14 8.18
CA ARG A 77 -12.95 -3.14 9.25
C ARG A 77 -13.88 -1.95 8.93
N ASP A 78 -14.18 -1.74 7.65
CA ASP A 78 -15.04 -0.62 7.21
C ASP A 78 -16.52 -0.93 7.45
N THR A 79 -16.86 -2.18 7.87
CA THR A 79 -18.20 -2.60 8.31
C THR A 79 -18.42 -2.45 9.82
N ALA A 80 -17.38 -2.12 10.59
CA ALA A 80 -17.48 -1.94 12.03
C ALA A 80 -18.45 -0.81 12.40
N ARG A 81 -19.29 -1.06 13.42
CA ARG A 81 -20.33 -0.14 13.88
C ARG A 81 -19.87 0.74 15.04
N THR A 82 -18.83 0.31 15.76
CA THR A 82 -18.24 1.07 16.87
C THR A 82 -16.72 1.15 16.76
N PRO A 83 -16.07 2.11 17.41
CA PRO A 83 -14.61 2.20 17.46
C PRO A 83 -13.94 0.93 18.06
N GLU A 84 -14.58 0.32 19.06
CA GLU A 84 -14.10 -0.89 19.71
C GLU A 84 -14.15 -2.09 18.76
N GLU A 85 -15.26 -2.27 18.04
CA GLU A 85 -15.40 -3.29 17.01
C GLU A 85 -14.36 -3.10 15.92
N ARG A 86 -14.16 -1.86 15.46
CA ARG A 86 -13.14 -1.51 14.48
C ARG A 86 -11.73 -1.89 14.97
N THR A 87 -11.41 -1.59 16.22
CA THR A 87 -10.13 -1.93 16.83
C THR A 87 -9.93 -3.44 16.91
N ALA A 88 -10.96 -4.20 17.31
CA ALA A 88 -10.93 -5.65 17.34
C ALA A 88 -10.68 -6.25 15.95
N MET A 89 -11.34 -5.73 14.90
CA MET A 89 -11.12 -6.16 13.53
C MET A 89 -9.71 -5.82 13.01
N LEU A 90 -9.13 -4.70 13.43
CA LEU A 90 -7.74 -4.36 13.10
C LEU A 90 -6.74 -5.34 13.73
N HIS A 91 -6.99 -5.80 14.96
CA HIS A 91 -6.19 -6.86 15.59
C HIS A 91 -6.37 -8.21 14.87
N GLN A 92 -7.60 -8.59 14.54
CA GLN A 92 -7.88 -9.81 13.77
C GLN A 92 -7.17 -9.80 12.41
N ALA A 93 -7.09 -8.63 11.76
CA ALA A 93 -6.40 -8.48 10.48
C ALA A 93 -4.91 -8.86 10.54
N LEU A 94 -4.27 -8.81 11.71
CA LEU A 94 -2.88 -9.25 11.88
C LEU A 94 -2.72 -10.77 11.81
N THR A 95 -3.81 -11.52 11.91
CA THR A 95 -3.82 -13.00 11.84
C THR A 95 -4.49 -13.54 10.57
N CYS A 96 -4.86 -12.65 9.62
CA CYS A 96 -5.42 -13.08 8.34
C CYS A 96 -4.37 -13.80 7.48
N ASP A 97 -4.84 -14.50 6.44
CA ASP A 97 -3.94 -15.18 5.51
C ASP A 97 -3.30 -14.19 4.54
N THR A 98 -4.10 -13.37 3.90
CA THR A 98 -3.65 -12.36 2.92
C THR A 98 -4.05 -10.96 3.36
N PHE A 99 -3.07 -10.05 3.45
CA PHE A 99 -3.30 -8.63 3.74
C PHE A 99 -3.04 -7.76 2.51
N LEU A 100 -4.03 -6.96 2.12
CA LEU A 100 -3.91 -6.02 1.00
C LEU A 100 -3.55 -4.63 1.48
N MET A 101 -2.55 -4.04 0.84
CA MET A 101 -2.16 -2.66 1.10
C MET A 101 -1.54 -2.00 -0.15
N SER A 102 -1.23 -0.73 -0.04
CA SER A 102 -0.33 -0.01 -0.93
C SER A 102 0.89 0.49 -0.16
N SER A 103 1.92 0.94 -0.85
CA SER A 103 3.04 1.67 -0.25
C SER A 103 2.87 3.17 -0.46
N ASN A 104 3.36 4.00 0.48
CA ASN A 104 3.40 5.44 0.31
C ASN A 104 4.45 5.87 -0.72
N ALA A 105 5.57 5.14 -0.79
CA ALA A 105 6.57 5.27 -1.85
C ALA A 105 7.36 3.97 -2.01
N ILE A 106 8.02 3.82 -3.15
CA ILE A 106 8.92 2.73 -3.49
C ILE A 106 10.15 3.36 -4.14
N SER A 107 11.36 2.99 -3.71
CA SER A 107 12.58 3.42 -4.40
C SER A 107 12.87 2.54 -5.62
N GLU A 108 13.51 3.09 -6.66
CA GLU A 108 13.88 2.30 -7.86
C GLU A 108 14.77 1.10 -7.54
N ASP A 109 15.54 1.16 -6.44
CA ASP A 109 16.33 0.04 -5.94
C ASP A 109 15.53 -0.99 -5.12
N GLY A 110 14.20 -0.80 -4.97
CA GLY A 110 13.27 -1.80 -4.45
C GLY A 110 13.01 -1.76 -2.95
N GLN A 111 13.13 -0.62 -2.29
CA GLN A 111 12.73 -0.44 -0.89
C GLN A 111 11.32 0.13 -0.78
N LEU A 112 10.53 -0.35 0.18
CA LEU A 112 9.19 0.18 0.44
C LEU A 112 9.26 1.19 1.58
N VAL A 113 8.66 2.37 1.39
CA VAL A 113 8.52 3.39 2.44
C VAL A 113 7.04 3.55 2.79
N ASN A 114 6.72 3.34 4.06
CA ASN A 114 5.37 3.39 4.57
C ASN A 114 5.26 4.30 5.78
N ILE A 115 4.32 5.22 5.76
CA ILE A 115 3.93 6.08 6.88
C ILE A 115 2.58 5.61 7.41
N ASP A 116 2.44 5.51 8.74
CA ASP A 116 1.20 5.08 9.38
C ASP A 116 0.89 5.90 10.63
N GLY A 117 -0.40 6.08 10.95
CA GLY A 117 -0.89 6.79 12.12
C GLY A 117 -0.83 5.91 13.38
N ILE A 118 -1.63 4.87 13.44
CA ILE A 118 -1.70 3.96 14.60
C ILE A 118 -0.85 2.69 14.46
N GLY A 119 -0.19 2.49 13.32
CA GLY A 119 0.74 1.39 13.10
C GLY A 119 0.13 0.08 12.62
N ASN A 120 -1.19 -0.02 12.46
CA ASN A 120 -1.87 -1.27 12.12
C ASN A 120 -1.46 -1.83 10.75
N ARG A 121 -1.30 -0.99 9.74
CA ARG A 121 -0.90 -1.40 8.39
C ARG A 121 0.57 -1.80 8.34
N VAL A 122 1.44 -1.03 8.97
CA VAL A 122 2.87 -1.38 9.03
C VAL A 122 3.15 -2.57 9.93
N ALA A 123 2.34 -2.82 10.99
CA ALA A 123 2.41 -4.04 11.77
C ALA A 123 2.11 -5.28 10.89
N ALA A 124 1.04 -5.24 10.08
CA ALA A 124 0.72 -6.30 9.13
C ALA A 124 1.84 -6.49 8.07
N LEU A 125 2.46 -5.41 7.62
CA LEU A 125 3.59 -5.47 6.69
C LEU A 125 4.82 -6.13 7.33
N CYS A 126 5.18 -5.74 8.56
CA CYS A 126 6.36 -6.25 9.26
C CYS A 126 6.19 -7.68 9.75
N PHE A 127 5.01 -7.97 10.35
CA PHE A 127 4.72 -9.27 10.95
C PHE A 127 3.20 -9.48 11.04
N GLY A 128 2.74 -10.74 10.97
CA GLY A 128 1.33 -11.11 11.17
C GLY A 128 0.82 -11.97 10.01
N PRO A 129 0.18 -11.40 8.98
CA PRO A 129 -0.39 -12.15 7.86
C PRO A 129 0.60 -13.09 7.18
N LYS A 130 0.10 -14.23 6.67
CA LYS A 130 0.94 -15.22 5.94
C LYS A 130 1.57 -14.59 4.72
N GLN A 131 0.81 -13.73 4.00
CA GLN A 131 1.33 -12.91 2.92
C GLN A 131 0.77 -11.48 2.94
N VAL A 132 1.53 -10.55 2.39
CA VAL A 132 1.11 -9.16 2.18
C VAL A 132 1.22 -8.84 0.70
N ILE A 133 0.12 -8.40 0.09
CA ILE A 133 0.12 -7.96 -1.30
C ILE A 133 0.08 -6.43 -1.32
N VAL A 134 1.15 -5.84 -1.84
CA VAL A 134 1.31 -4.38 -2.00
C VAL A 134 0.98 -4.02 -3.44
N VAL A 135 -0.08 -3.24 -3.65
CA VAL A 135 -0.48 -2.77 -4.99
C VAL A 135 -0.14 -1.29 -5.09
N ALA A 136 0.67 -0.92 -6.08
CA ALA A 136 1.14 0.45 -6.20
C ALA A 136 1.24 0.91 -7.66
N GLY A 137 0.68 2.08 -7.97
CA GLY A 137 0.91 2.74 -9.24
C GLY A 137 2.36 3.22 -9.38
N MET A 138 2.85 3.31 -10.61
CA MET A 138 4.21 3.79 -10.90
C MET A 138 4.45 5.25 -10.50
N ASN A 139 3.37 6.04 -10.24
CA ASN A 139 3.46 7.37 -9.64
C ASN A 139 4.05 7.37 -8.22
N LYS A 140 4.17 6.20 -7.57
CA LYS A 140 4.73 6.06 -6.22
C LYS A 140 6.21 5.67 -6.21
N VAL A 141 6.80 5.47 -7.38
CA VAL A 141 8.22 5.15 -7.52
C VAL A 141 9.05 6.44 -7.52
N ALA A 142 10.09 6.47 -6.70
CA ALA A 142 11.09 7.54 -6.61
C ALA A 142 12.47 6.99 -6.95
N ALA A 143 13.38 7.87 -7.40
CA ALA A 143 14.69 7.49 -7.90
C ALA A 143 15.56 6.72 -6.88
N ASP A 144 15.45 7.10 -5.62
CA ASP A 144 16.22 6.53 -4.51
C ASP A 144 15.42 6.52 -3.20
N LEU A 145 16.04 6.08 -2.13
CA LEU A 145 15.40 5.99 -0.81
C LEU A 145 15.06 7.39 -0.26
N ASP A 146 15.93 8.36 -0.42
CA ASP A 146 15.69 9.73 0.09
C ASP A 146 14.51 10.38 -0.65
N GLY A 147 14.42 10.21 -1.95
CA GLY A 147 13.29 10.61 -2.77
C GLY A 147 12.00 9.90 -2.36
N ALA A 148 12.07 8.60 -2.03
CA ALA A 148 10.92 7.83 -1.55
C ALA A 148 10.44 8.32 -0.17
N VAL A 149 11.36 8.60 0.75
CA VAL A 149 11.04 9.19 2.06
C VAL A 149 10.43 10.58 1.88
N SER A 150 11.03 11.41 1.03
CA SER A 150 10.52 12.74 0.70
C SER A 150 9.10 12.68 0.11
N ARG A 151 8.87 11.79 -0.86
CA ARG A 151 7.53 11.57 -1.44
C ARG A 151 6.51 11.16 -0.37
N ALA A 152 6.87 10.20 0.49
CA ALA A 152 5.98 9.72 1.54
C ALA A 152 5.58 10.85 2.50
N ARG A 153 6.52 11.71 2.90
CA ARG A 153 6.29 12.81 3.84
C ARG A 153 5.62 14.02 3.21
N HIS A 154 6.02 14.41 2.00
CA HIS A 154 5.63 15.70 1.42
C HIS A 154 4.53 15.60 0.36
N ILE A 155 4.22 14.39 -0.11
CA ILE A 155 3.15 14.16 -1.09
C ILE A 155 2.08 13.24 -0.50
N ALA A 156 2.43 11.99 -0.16
CA ALA A 156 1.45 10.99 0.22
C ALA A 156 0.77 11.30 1.57
N ALA A 157 1.51 11.71 2.59
CA ALA A 157 0.93 12.03 3.90
C ALA A 157 0.05 13.29 3.87
N PRO A 158 0.46 14.42 3.26
CA PRO A 158 -0.43 15.59 3.11
C PRO A 158 -1.68 15.30 2.29
N ALA A 159 -1.57 14.55 1.19
CA ALA A 159 -2.73 14.15 0.40
C ALA A 159 -3.69 13.24 1.20
N ASN A 160 -3.14 12.27 1.95
CA ASN A 160 -3.96 11.41 2.80
C ASN A 160 -4.61 12.17 3.97
N ALA A 161 -3.98 13.22 4.50
CA ALA A 161 -4.53 14.06 5.56
C ALA A 161 -5.83 14.75 5.16
N GLN A 162 -6.03 15.03 3.85
CA GLN A 162 -7.27 15.60 3.32
C GLN A 162 -8.51 14.69 3.47
N ARG A 163 -8.33 13.44 3.85
CA ARG A 163 -9.43 12.49 4.10
C ARG A 163 -10.00 12.57 5.51
N PHE A 164 -9.38 13.39 6.37
CA PHE A 164 -9.71 13.49 7.79
C PHE A 164 -9.88 14.96 8.20
N ASP A 165 -10.77 15.21 9.14
CA ASP A 165 -11.00 16.56 9.70
C ASP A 165 -9.96 16.88 10.81
N GLY A 166 -8.67 16.74 10.48
CA GLY A 166 -7.57 17.00 11.40
C GLY A 166 -7.07 18.45 11.36
N LYS A 167 -6.40 18.88 12.45
CA LYS A 167 -5.82 20.22 12.57
C LYS A 167 -4.29 20.24 12.37
N THR A 168 -3.76 19.23 11.71
CA THR A 168 -2.33 19.19 11.37
C THR A 168 -1.98 20.23 10.31
N PRO A 169 -0.73 20.73 10.23
CA PRO A 169 -0.33 21.66 9.17
C PRO A 169 -0.66 21.12 7.76
N CYS A 170 -0.43 19.84 7.51
CA CYS A 170 -0.73 19.22 6.21
C CYS A 170 -2.24 19.13 5.92
N ALA A 171 -3.11 18.99 6.92
CA ALA A 171 -4.56 19.03 6.72
C ALA A 171 -5.04 20.45 6.43
N VAL A 172 -4.44 21.47 7.05
CA VAL A 172 -4.86 22.88 6.94
C VAL A 172 -4.32 23.54 5.68
N ASN A 173 -3.04 23.35 5.36
CA ASN A 173 -2.38 24.08 4.27
C ASN A 173 -1.79 23.19 3.16
N GLY A 174 -1.97 21.84 3.25
CA GLY A 174 -1.47 20.88 2.26
C GLY A 174 0.02 20.58 2.36
N GLN A 175 0.76 21.11 3.35
CA GLN A 175 2.20 20.93 3.47
C GLN A 175 2.60 20.25 4.77
N CYS A 176 3.57 19.34 4.71
CA CYS A 176 4.16 18.74 5.90
C CYS A 176 4.91 19.81 6.72
N GLY A 177 4.52 19.97 7.98
CA GLY A 177 5.17 20.89 8.94
C GLY A 177 6.01 20.15 9.97
N ASP A 178 6.32 18.86 9.79
CA ASP A 178 7.07 18.03 10.75
C ASP A 178 6.52 18.13 12.19
N CYS A 179 5.20 18.08 12.30
CA CYS A 179 4.50 18.35 13.55
C CYS A 179 4.45 17.11 14.46
N THR A 180 4.25 17.36 15.77
CA THR A 180 3.94 16.35 16.79
C THR A 180 2.48 16.48 17.28
N SER A 181 1.58 16.85 16.38
CA SER A 181 0.16 17.02 16.68
C SER A 181 -0.48 15.69 17.12
N PRO A 182 -1.42 15.72 18.10
CA PRO A 182 -2.23 14.55 18.44
C PRO A 182 -3.03 14.00 17.25
N ASP A 183 -3.38 14.86 16.28
CA ASP A 183 -4.11 14.46 15.07
C ASP A 183 -3.20 13.92 13.96
N CYS A 184 -1.89 13.73 14.20
CA CYS A 184 -0.97 13.32 13.15
C CYS A 184 -1.27 11.89 12.68
N ILE A 185 -1.17 11.69 11.36
CA ILE A 185 -1.38 10.40 10.70
C ILE A 185 -0.07 9.78 10.23
N CYS A 186 1.06 10.29 10.73
CA CYS A 186 2.42 9.91 10.33
C CYS A 186 3.32 9.58 11.53
N SER A 187 2.76 8.90 12.54
CA SER A 187 3.46 8.57 13.79
C SER A 187 4.56 7.53 13.60
N GLN A 188 4.40 6.63 12.62
CA GLN A 188 5.38 5.62 12.27
C GLN A 188 5.85 5.81 10.82
N MET A 189 7.16 5.68 10.62
CA MET A 189 7.77 5.57 9.30
C MET A 189 8.57 4.28 9.24
N VAL A 190 8.18 3.37 8.34
CA VAL A 190 8.79 2.06 8.20
C VAL A 190 9.39 1.93 6.81
N ILE A 191 10.69 1.60 6.77
CA ILE A 191 11.42 1.27 5.54
C ILE A 191 11.62 -0.23 5.50
N THR A 192 10.98 -0.90 4.54
CA THR A 192 11.18 -2.32 4.31
C THR A 192 12.30 -2.51 3.29
N ARG A 193 13.49 -2.80 3.79
CA ARG A 193 14.69 -2.96 2.98
C ARG A 193 14.82 -4.34 2.35
N PHE A 194 14.28 -5.38 3.00
CA PHE A 194 14.44 -6.78 2.59
C PHE A 194 13.29 -7.60 3.15
N CYS A 195 12.77 -8.56 2.39
CA CYS A 195 11.67 -9.42 2.80
C CYS A 195 12.20 -10.72 3.44
N LYS A 196 11.75 -11.01 4.68
CA LYS A 196 12.05 -12.25 5.39
C LYS A 196 10.80 -12.71 6.16
N PRO A 197 10.28 -13.92 5.94
CA PRO A 197 10.73 -14.93 4.96
C PRO A 197 10.57 -14.46 3.51
N ALA A 198 11.34 -15.07 2.60
CA ALA A 198 11.30 -14.74 1.18
C ALA A 198 9.89 -14.94 0.59
N GLY A 199 9.46 -14.02 -0.27
CA GLY A 199 8.17 -14.09 -0.96
C GLY A 199 6.93 -13.77 -0.11
N ARG A 200 7.10 -13.50 1.20
CA ARG A 200 5.95 -13.10 2.04
C ARG A 200 5.33 -11.78 1.59
N ILE A 201 6.14 -10.85 1.12
CA ILE A 201 5.69 -9.59 0.53
C ILE A 201 5.67 -9.76 -0.99
N LYS A 202 4.49 -9.53 -1.58
CA LYS A 202 4.26 -9.55 -3.02
C LYS A 202 3.91 -8.14 -3.47
N VAL A 203 4.61 -7.63 -4.48
CA VAL A 203 4.40 -6.27 -4.98
C VAL A 203 3.87 -6.33 -6.41
N VAL A 204 2.71 -5.74 -6.63
CA VAL A 204 2.11 -5.56 -7.95
C VAL A 204 2.24 -4.09 -8.33
N LEU A 205 3.20 -3.80 -9.21
CA LEU A 205 3.40 -2.48 -9.79
C LEU A 205 2.46 -2.29 -10.97
N VAL A 206 1.76 -1.18 -11.01
CA VAL A 206 0.79 -0.86 -12.07
C VAL A 206 1.34 0.26 -12.93
N GLY A 207 1.37 0.08 -14.25
CA GLY A 207 1.87 1.05 -15.23
C GLY A 207 0.99 2.30 -15.37
N GLU A 208 0.26 2.65 -14.32
CA GLU A 208 -0.67 3.77 -14.24
C GLU A 208 -0.46 4.56 -12.95
N GLU A 209 -1.09 5.73 -12.86
CA GLU A 209 -1.14 6.54 -11.64
C GLU A 209 -2.34 6.13 -10.81
N LEU A 210 -2.10 5.64 -9.59
CA LEU A 210 -3.11 5.11 -8.71
C LEU A 210 -2.90 5.55 -7.25
N GLY A 211 -3.99 5.92 -6.61
CA GLY A 211 -4.02 6.33 -5.20
C GLY A 211 -3.16 7.57 -4.93
N LEU A 212 -2.72 7.72 -3.66
CA LEU A 212 -2.03 8.91 -3.14
C LEU A 212 -0.51 8.74 -3.14
#